data_d640d76fbc7f7e1e8a4da2bf0dde3996
#
_entry.id   d640d76fbc7f7e1e8a4da2bf0dde3996
#
_cell.length_a   1.000
_cell.length_b   1.000
_cell.length_c   1.000
_cell.angle_alpha   90.00
_cell.angle_beta   90.00
_cell.angle_gamma   90.00
#
_symmetry.space_group_name_H-M   'P 1'
#
loop_
_entity.id
_entity.type
_entity.pdbx_description
1 polymer ?
#
loop_
_entity_poly.entity_id
_entity_poly.type
_entity_poly.pdbx_seq_one_letter_code
_entity_poly.pdbx_strand_id
1 'polypeptide(L)'
;MPLPLNLILFTCLRERKTDMTNAEKISTGKTYLGIELGSTRIKACLIDDEMKPIASGAHEWKNRFENGYWTYSLDDIHNGIRSCYASLLEDVKEKYGVCPETYGAMGISAMMHGIMAFDESGTLLTPFRTWRNTTSEKAAAELTELLDFNIPQRWSCAHFYQSVLDKEEYVPKTKKVTTLAGYIHFMLSGENAVGIGEA
;
A
#
# COMPACT_ATOMS: atom_id res chain seq x y z
N MET A 1 51.99 -15.95 56.45
CA MET A 1 50.64 -16.49 56.26
C MET A 1 50.01 -15.75 55.09
N PRO A 2 49.83 -16.34 53.98
CA PRO A 2 49.10 -15.69 52.88
C PRO A 2 47.60 -16.10 52.91
N LEU A 3 46.72 -15.10 52.76
CA LEU A 3 45.29 -15.24 52.66
C LEU A 3 44.89 -15.91 51.28
N PRO A 4 43.86 -16.78 51.24
CA PRO A 4 43.44 -17.39 50.04
C PRO A 4 42.64 -16.39 49.21
N LEU A 5 43.04 -16.23 47.95
CA LEU A 5 42.28 -15.52 46.91
C LEU A 5 41.04 -16.34 46.55
N ASN A 6 39.88 -15.90 47.02
CA ASN A 6 38.59 -16.41 46.50
C ASN A 6 38.38 -15.87 45.09
N LEU A 7 38.65 -16.73 44.13
CA LEU A 7 38.35 -16.52 42.72
C LEU A 7 36.83 -16.59 42.56
N ILE A 8 36.15 -15.45 42.61
CA ILE A 8 34.75 -15.35 42.21
C ILE A 8 34.68 -15.51 40.69
N LEU A 9 34.42 -16.74 40.26
CA LEU A 9 34.01 -17.00 38.88
C LEU A 9 32.65 -16.35 38.68
N PHE A 10 32.62 -15.14 38.13
CA PHE A 10 31.43 -14.60 37.49
C PHE A 10 31.21 -15.43 36.21
N THR A 11 30.50 -16.54 36.33
CA THR A 11 29.83 -17.17 35.22
C THR A 11 28.75 -16.21 34.78
N CYS A 12 29.06 -15.35 33.81
CA CYS A 12 28.08 -14.62 33.05
C CYS A 12 27.24 -15.67 32.32
N LEU A 13 26.14 -16.09 32.94
CA LEU A 13 25.08 -16.81 32.29
C LEU A 13 24.54 -15.84 31.22
N ARG A 14 25.12 -15.89 30.03
CA ARG A 14 24.52 -15.35 28.81
C ARG A 14 23.23 -16.16 28.67
N GLU A 15 22.12 -15.61 29.17
CA GLU A 15 20.80 -16.13 28.79
C GLU A 15 20.82 -16.24 27.28
N ARG A 16 20.82 -17.47 26.78
CA ARG A 16 20.53 -17.70 25.37
C ARG A 16 19.12 -17.16 25.20
N LYS A 17 19.00 -15.98 24.60
CA LYS A 17 17.76 -15.55 24.01
C LYS A 17 17.39 -16.68 23.07
N THR A 18 16.44 -17.53 23.45
CA THR A 18 15.88 -18.53 22.56
C THR A 18 15.23 -17.72 21.46
N ASP A 19 15.82 -17.74 20.27
CA ASP A 19 15.26 -17.03 19.12
C ASP A 19 13.84 -17.57 18.92
N MET A 20 12.88 -16.64 18.87
CA MET A 20 11.47 -17.00 18.64
C MET A 20 11.34 -17.69 17.29
N THR A 21 10.57 -18.74 17.23
CA THR A 21 10.17 -19.38 15.96
C THR A 21 9.27 -18.43 15.16
N ASN A 22 9.18 -18.63 13.85
CA ASN A 22 8.27 -17.83 13.03
C ASN A 22 6.81 -17.97 13.47
N ALA A 23 6.38 -19.15 13.91
CA ALA A 23 5.05 -19.35 14.50
C ALA A 23 4.80 -18.47 15.74
N GLU A 24 5.78 -18.36 16.65
CA GLU A 24 5.69 -17.49 17.81
C GLU A 24 5.72 -16.00 17.44
N LYS A 25 6.58 -15.60 16.48
CA LYS A 25 6.61 -14.21 15.97
C LYS A 25 5.26 -13.81 15.36
N ILE A 26 4.65 -14.70 14.57
CA ILE A 26 3.33 -14.49 13.95
C ILE A 26 2.26 -14.35 15.05
N SER A 27 2.20 -15.29 15.99
CA SER A 27 1.17 -15.32 17.06
C SER A 27 1.29 -14.13 18.03
N THR A 28 2.46 -13.52 18.14
CA THR A 28 2.71 -12.36 19.02
C THR A 28 2.75 -11.03 18.31
N GLY A 29 2.44 -10.98 16.98
CA GLY A 29 2.45 -9.75 16.19
C GLY A 29 3.84 -9.17 15.90
N LYS A 30 4.90 -9.94 16.05
CA LYS A 30 6.28 -9.54 15.72
C LYS A 30 6.62 -9.79 14.25
N THR A 31 5.67 -9.47 13.38
CA THR A 31 5.77 -9.58 11.93
C THR A 31 5.25 -8.30 11.30
N TYR A 32 5.65 -8.05 10.05
CA TYR A 32 5.26 -6.86 9.32
C TYR A 32 4.66 -7.26 7.97
N LEU A 33 3.54 -6.64 7.61
CA LEU A 33 2.79 -6.95 6.40
C LEU A 33 2.97 -5.84 5.37
N GLY A 34 3.46 -6.18 4.18
CA GLY A 34 3.46 -5.31 3.00
C GLY A 34 2.41 -5.77 2.00
N ILE A 35 1.62 -4.85 1.45
CA ILE A 35 0.69 -5.12 0.33
C ILE A 35 1.00 -4.16 -0.81
N GLU A 36 1.23 -4.70 -2.01
CA GLU A 36 1.49 -3.97 -3.25
C GLU A 36 0.34 -4.18 -4.24
N LEU A 37 -0.29 -3.10 -4.69
CA LEU A 37 -1.27 -3.13 -5.78
C LEU A 37 -0.58 -2.75 -7.10
N GLY A 38 0.04 -3.74 -7.75
CA GLY A 38 0.68 -3.58 -9.06
C GLY A 38 -0.33 -3.61 -10.21
N SER A 39 0.10 -3.29 -11.44
CA SER A 39 -0.79 -3.18 -12.60
C SER A 39 -1.43 -4.49 -13.07
N THR A 40 -0.86 -5.64 -12.73
CA THR A 40 -1.35 -6.96 -13.17
C THR A 40 -1.59 -7.92 -12.02
N ARG A 41 -1.07 -7.58 -10.84
CA ARG A 41 -1.11 -8.45 -9.66
C ARG A 41 -1.07 -7.61 -8.39
N ILE A 42 -1.92 -7.99 -7.43
CA ILE A 42 -1.80 -7.56 -6.04
C ILE A 42 -0.94 -8.62 -5.34
N LYS A 43 0.02 -8.19 -4.54
CA LYS A 43 0.92 -9.06 -3.78
C LYS A 43 0.91 -8.68 -2.32
N ALA A 44 1.00 -9.68 -1.45
CA ALA A 44 1.22 -9.49 -0.03
C ALA A 44 2.49 -10.26 0.38
N CYS A 45 3.26 -9.67 1.28
CA CYS A 45 4.46 -10.26 1.84
C CYS A 45 4.46 -10.07 3.35
N LEU A 46 4.63 -11.16 4.09
CA LEU A 46 4.85 -11.15 5.52
C LEU A 46 6.34 -11.33 5.78
N ILE A 47 6.93 -10.41 6.54
CA ILE A 47 8.33 -10.48 6.94
C ILE A 47 8.43 -10.61 8.46
N ASP A 48 9.52 -11.20 8.93
CA ASP A 48 9.85 -11.29 10.35
C ASP A 48 10.57 -10.02 10.85
N ASP A 49 10.98 -10.00 12.11
CA ASP A 49 11.73 -8.92 12.76
C ASP A 49 13.19 -8.80 12.26
N GLU A 50 13.68 -9.78 11.48
CA GLU A 50 14.95 -9.71 10.77
C GLU A 50 14.79 -9.27 9.29
N MET A 51 13.58 -8.80 8.90
CA MET A 51 13.23 -8.40 7.54
C MET A 51 13.28 -9.55 6.51
N LYS A 52 13.17 -10.80 6.96
CA LYS A 52 13.14 -11.97 6.08
C LYS A 52 11.70 -12.26 5.65
N PRO A 53 11.41 -12.45 4.35
CA PRO A 53 10.12 -12.94 3.89
C PRO A 53 9.84 -14.33 4.45
N ILE A 54 8.70 -14.49 5.11
CA ILE A 54 8.28 -15.76 5.72
C ILE A 54 7.01 -16.30 5.06
N ALA A 55 6.12 -15.44 4.55
CA ALA A 55 4.96 -15.88 3.79
C ALA A 55 4.59 -14.85 2.72
N SER A 56 3.81 -15.30 1.72
CA SER A 56 3.35 -14.44 0.63
C SER A 56 1.96 -14.82 0.15
N GLY A 57 1.26 -13.84 -0.43
CA GLY A 57 -0.01 -14.04 -1.12
C GLY A 57 -0.07 -13.23 -2.40
N ALA A 58 -0.94 -13.63 -3.32
CA ALA A 58 -1.11 -12.92 -4.57
C ALA A 58 -2.53 -13.05 -5.12
N HIS A 59 -2.95 -12.04 -5.89
CA HIS A 59 -4.17 -12.04 -6.66
C HIS A 59 -3.90 -11.40 -8.02
N GLU A 60 -4.26 -12.08 -9.11
CA GLU A 60 -4.16 -11.53 -10.46
C GLU A 60 -5.42 -10.74 -10.78
N TRP A 61 -5.23 -9.54 -11.30
CA TRP A 61 -6.32 -8.70 -11.77
C TRP A 61 -6.01 -8.06 -13.12
N LYS A 62 -7.01 -7.44 -13.74
CA LYS A 62 -6.86 -6.87 -15.07
C LYS A 62 -7.36 -5.44 -15.11
N ASN A 63 -6.55 -4.58 -15.72
CA ASN A 63 -6.96 -3.24 -16.09
C ASN A 63 -8.06 -3.31 -17.15
N ARG A 64 -9.12 -2.51 -17.01
CA ARG A 64 -10.25 -2.42 -17.94
C ARG A 64 -10.21 -1.09 -18.69
N PHE A 65 -10.74 -1.08 -19.88
CA PHE A 65 -10.97 0.16 -20.63
C PHE A 65 -12.48 0.43 -20.65
N GLU A 66 -12.93 1.38 -19.82
CA GLU A 66 -14.34 1.70 -19.63
C GLU A 66 -14.54 3.21 -19.73
N ASN A 67 -15.57 3.64 -20.46
CA ASN A 67 -15.92 5.05 -20.66
C ASN A 67 -14.74 5.92 -21.13
N GLY A 68 -13.86 5.38 -21.95
CA GLY A 68 -12.68 6.08 -22.47
C GLY A 68 -11.46 6.09 -21.53
N TYR A 69 -11.50 5.40 -20.40
CA TYR A 69 -10.40 5.36 -19.44
C TYR A 69 -9.94 3.95 -19.10
N TRP A 70 -8.62 3.79 -18.92
CA TRP A 70 -8.03 2.63 -18.30
C TRP A 70 -8.26 2.73 -16.78
N THR A 71 -8.98 1.75 -16.23
CA THR A 71 -9.49 1.79 -14.85
C THR A 71 -9.47 0.42 -14.17
N TYR A 72 -9.69 0.42 -12.88
CA TYR A 72 -10.13 -0.71 -12.02
C TYR A 72 -11.35 -0.23 -11.24
N SER A 73 -12.37 -1.08 -11.09
CA SER A 73 -13.51 -0.75 -10.23
C SER A 73 -13.12 -0.81 -8.74
N LEU A 74 -13.91 -0.15 -7.88
CA LEU A 74 -13.74 -0.29 -6.44
C LEU A 74 -13.93 -1.75 -5.98
N ASP A 75 -14.84 -2.49 -6.61
CA ASP A 75 -15.06 -3.90 -6.32
C ASP A 75 -13.84 -4.75 -6.67
N ASP A 76 -13.19 -4.50 -7.82
CA ASP A 76 -11.94 -5.18 -8.18
C ASP A 76 -10.84 -4.90 -7.16
N ILE A 77 -10.73 -3.65 -6.71
CA ILE A 77 -9.74 -3.24 -5.70
C ILE A 77 -10.00 -3.97 -4.37
N HIS A 78 -11.24 -3.91 -3.85
CA HIS A 78 -11.58 -4.51 -2.58
C HIS A 78 -11.50 -6.05 -2.60
N ASN A 79 -12.04 -6.67 -3.64
CA ASN A 79 -12.01 -8.13 -3.78
C ASN A 79 -10.58 -8.63 -4.02
N GLY A 80 -9.80 -7.88 -4.81
CA GLY A 80 -8.40 -8.21 -5.07
C GLY A 80 -7.55 -8.20 -3.80
N ILE A 81 -7.70 -7.19 -2.94
CA ILE A 81 -7.00 -7.12 -1.65
C ILE A 81 -7.42 -8.28 -0.74
N ARG A 82 -8.74 -8.54 -0.62
CA ARG A 82 -9.26 -9.64 0.21
C ARG A 82 -8.73 -11.00 -0.25
N SER A 83 -8.75 -11.25 -1.56
CA SER A 83 -8.26 -12.49 -2.15
C SER A 83 -6.75 -12.65 -1.96
N CYS A 84 -5.98 -11.58 -2.17
CA CYS A 84 -4.53 -11.58 -1.94
C CYS A 84 -4.19 -11.86 -0.47
N TYR A 85 -4.91 -11.23 0.45
CA TYR A 85 -4.71 -11.44 1.88
C TYR A 85 -5.12 -12.85 2.31
N ALA A 86 -6.24 -13.39 1.81
CA ALA A 86 -6.64 -14.77 2.06
C ALA A 86 -5.56 -15.77 1.60
N SER A 87 -4.98 -15.56 0.40
CA SER A 87 -3.87 -16.37 -0.11
C SER A 87 -2.64 -16.31 0.80
N LEU A 88 -2.33 -15.12 1.38
CA LEU A 88 -1.27 -15.00 2.39
C LEU A 88 -1.57 -15.82 3.64
N LEU A 89 -2.81 -15.75 4.16
CA LEU A 89 -3.20 -16.50 5.36
C LEU A 89 -3.13 -18.01 5.15
N GLU A 90 -3.47 -18.50 3.95
CA GLU A 90 -3.33 -19.91 3.57
C GLU A 90 -1.85 -20.33 3.60
N ASP A 91 -0.95 -19.54 3.01
CA ASP A 91 0.50 -19.80 3.00
C ASP A 91 1.09 -19.80 4.42
N VAL A 92 0.66 -18.85 5.28
CA VAL A 92 1.05 -18.82 6.71
C VAL A 92 0.57 -20.07 7.44
N LYS A 93 -0.69 -20.45 7.24
CA LYS A 93 -1.28 -21.63 7.91
C LYS A 93 -0.60 -22.93 7.47
N GLU A 94 -0.30 -23.06 6.18
CA GLU A 94 0.38 -24.24 5.64
C GLU A 94 1.81 -24.38 6.21
N LYS A 95 2.56 -23.27 6.27
CA LYS A 95 3.97 -23.29 6.70
C LYS A 95 4.14 -23.36 8.22
N TYR A 96 3.27 -22.71 8.98
CA TYR A 96 3.48 -22.48 10.41
C TYR A 96 2.36 -22.98 11.31
N GLY A 97 1.22 -23.42 10.76
CA GLY A 97 0.09 -23.94 11.53
C GLY A 97 -0.68 -22.90 12.35
N VAL A 98 -0.38 -21.61 12.19
CA VAL A 98 -0.96 -20.48 12.92
C VAL A 98 -1.58 -19.46 11.96
N CYS A 99 -2.41 -18.55 12.48
CA CYS A 99 -2.90 -17.39 11.73
C CYS A 99 -2.51 -16.12 12.48
N PRO A 100 -2.05 -15.06 11.80
CA PRO A 100 -1.77 -13.79 12.42
C PRO A 100 -3.08 -13.08 12.83
N GLU A 101 -3.16 -12.61 14.06
CA GLU A 101 -4.26 -11.78 14.57
C GLU A 101 -3.88 -10.29 14.58
N THR A 102 -2.59 -10.00 14.62
CA THR A 102 -2.04 -8.64 14.64
C THR A 102 -0.68 -8.61 13.97
N TYR A 103 -0.24 -7.41 13.61
CA TYR A 103 1.06 -7.12 12.99
C TYR A 103 1.76 -6.00 13.75
N GLY A 104 3.08 -6.02 13.78
CA GLY A 104 3.88 -4.91 14.32
C GLY A 104 3.71 -3.62 13.52
N ALA A 105 3.58 -3.75 12.20
CA ALA A 105 3.19 -2.67 11.30
C ALA A 105 2.66 -3.24 9.98
N MET A 106 1.95 -2.39 9.21
CA MET A 106 1.50 -2.68 7.86
C MET A 106 1.87 -1.52 6.93
N GLY A 107 2.35 -1.85 5.74
CA GLY A 107 2.66 -0.89 4.68
C GLY A 107 1.87 -1.18 3.41
N ILE A 108 1.39 -0.13 2.76
CA ILE A 108 0.69 -0.20 1.48
C ILE A 108 1.54 0.49 0.41
N SER A 109 1.71 -0.18 -0.71
CA SER A 109 2.22 0.38 -1.96
C SER A 109 1.21 0.13 -3.06
N ALA A 110 1.09 1.03 -4.02
CA ALA A 110 0.25 0.84 -5.18
C ALA A 110 0.91 1.40 -6.43
N MET A 111 0.36 1.07 -7.60
CA MET A 111 0.77 1.75 -8.82
C MET A 111 0.62 3.26 -8.62
N MET A 112 1.73 3.97 -8.78
CA MET A 112 1.79 5.41 -8.58
C MET A 112 0.99 6.17 -9.64
N HIS A 113 0.70 7.43 -9.37
CA HIS A 113 0.00 8.34 -10.26
C HIS A 113 -1.49 7.98 -10.47
N GLY A 114 -2.11 8.63 -11.42
CA GLY A 114 -3.54 8.52 -11.66
C GLY A 114 -4.35 9.32 -10.63
N ILE A 115 -5.66 9.20 -10.67
CA ILE A 115 -6.55 9.99 -9.82
C ILE A 115 -7.80 9.22 -9.42
N MET A 116 -8.17 9.36 -8.16
CA MET A 116 -9.48 9.01 -7.61
C MET A 116 -10.08 10.27 -6.99
N ALA A 117 -11.28 10.65 -7.42
CA ALA A 117 -11.98 11.84 -6.94
C ALA A 117 -13.28 11.45 -6.23
N PHE A 118 -13.47 11.95 -5.03
CA PHE A 118 -14.61 11.62 -4.16
C PHE A 118 -15.37 12.86 -3.74
N ASP A 119 -16.66 12.71 -3.51
CA ASP A 119 -17.49 13.74 -2.84
C ASP A 119 -17.35 13.70 -1.32
N GLU A 120 -18.15 14.52 -0.64
CA GLU A 120 -18.16 14.61 0.82
C GLU A 120 -18.65 13.31 1.50
N SER A 121 -19.50 12.54 0.83
CA SER A 121 -20.00 11.25 1.32
C SER A 121 -19.03 10.08 1.13
N GLY A 122 -17.92 10.31 0.40
CA GLY A 122 -16.97 9.26 0.04
C GLY A 122 -17.37 8.48 -1.21
N THR A 123 -18.33 8.99 -2.01
CA THR A 123 -18.70 8.39 -3.28
C THR A 123 -17.67 8.72 -4.36
N LEU A 124 -17.18 7.70 -5.08
CA LEU A 124 -16.28 7.90 -6.22
C LEU A 124 -17.04 8.59 -7.37
N LEU A 125 -16.59 9.76 -7.77
CA LEU A 125 -17.30 10.64 -8.72
C LEU A 125 -16.99 10.37 -10.20
N THR A 126 -15.87 9.73 -10.47
CA THR A 126 -15.40 9.37 -11.82
C THR A 126 -14.67 8.05 -11.76
N PRO A 127 -14.58 7.26 -12.83
CA PRO A 127 -13.74 6.06 -12.84
C PRO A 127 -12.31 6.39 -12.39
N PHE A 128 -11.70 5.50 -11.63
CA PHE A 128 -10.28 5.62 -11.29
C PHE A 128 -9.44 5.72 -12.56
N ARG A 129 -8.79 6.85 -12.81
CA ARG A 129 -7.92 7.06 -13.97
C ARG A 129 -6.52 6.62 -13.61
N THR A 130 -6.08 5.49 -14.16
CA THR A 130 -4.75 4.95 -13.90
C THR A 130 -3.66 5.72 -14.65
N TRP A 131 -2.40 5.45 -14.31
CA TRP A 131 -1.22 6.02 -14.99
C TRP A 131 -1.16 5.74 -16.50
N ARG A 132 -1.94 4.76 -17.00
CA ARG A 132 -2.00 4.40 -18.43
C ARG A 132 -2.78 5.39 -19.28
N ASN A 133 -3.57 6.27 -18.66
CA ASN A 133 -4.34 7.26 -19.38
C ASN A 133 -3.45 8.40 -19.87
N THR A 134 -3.59 8.73 -21.15
CA THR A 134 -2.87 9.81 -21.83
C THR A 134 -3.81 10.95 -22.22
N THR A 135 -4.89 11.15 -21.46
CA THR A 135 -5.95 12.11 -21.76
C THR A 135 -5.70 13.51 -21.20
N SER A 136 -4.59 13.74 -20.54
CA SER A 136 -4.25 15.00 -19.84
C SER A 136 -3.05 15.75 -20.47
N GLU A 137 -2.86 15.62 -21.78
CA GLU A 137 -1.74 16.23 -22.50
C GLU A 137 -1.75 17.76 -22.40
N LYS A 138 -2.93 18.38 -22.63
CA LYS A 138 -3.08 19.82 -22.56
C LYS A 138 -2.79 20.36 -21.16
N ALA A 139 -3.38 19.76 -20.14
CA ALA A 139 -3.14 20.14 -18.75
C ALA A 139 -1.69 19.98 -18.34
N ALA A 140 -1.03 18.88 -18.76
CA ALA A 140 0.37 18.62 -18.47
C ALA A 140 1.27 19.71 -19.09
N ALA A 141 1.01 20.12 -20.34
CA ALA A 141 1.75 21.17 -21.02
C ALA A 141 1.59 22.52 -20.32
N GLU A 142 0.35 22.95 -20.02
CA GLU A 142 0.06 24.21 -19.32
C GLU A 142 0.67 24.25 -17.91
N LEU A 143 0.58 23.15 -17.15
CA LEU A 143 1.19 23.08 -15.81
C LEU A 143 2.72 23.07 -15.88
N THR A 144 3.32 22.43 -16.88
CA THR A 144 4.76 22.43 -17.10
C THR A 144 5.28 23.84 -17.34
N GLU A 145 4.60 24.62 -18.19
CA GLU A 145 4.93 26.02 -18.45
C GLU A 145 4.74 26.90 -17.21
N LEU A 146 3.58 26.75 -16.56
CA LEU A 146 3.23 27.57 -15.37
C LEU A 146 4.19 27.38 -14.19
N LEU A 147 4.63 26.14 -13.96
CA LEU A 147 5.44 25.77 -12.80
C LEU A 147 6.93 25.72 -13.09
N ASP A 148 7.34 25.96 -14.35
CA ASP A 148 8.72 25.76 -14.83
C ASP A 148 9.30 24.39 -14.40
N PHE A 149 8.46 23.37 -14.45
CA PHE A 149 8.76 22.02 -14.00
C PHE A 149 8.02 20.99 -14.84
N ASN A 150 8.72 19.93 -15.29
CA ASN A 150 8.11 18.89 -16.12
C ASN A 150 7.00 18.14 -15.38
N ILE A 151 5.75 18.34 -15.80
CA ILE A 151 4.56 17.67 -15.28
C ILE A 151 4.10 16.60 -16.27
N PRO A 152 4.34 15.31 -15.99
CA PRO A 152 3.86 14.23 -16.86
C PRO A 152 2.34 14.09 -16.85
N GLN A 153 1.76 13.70 -18.00
CA GLN A 153 0.32 13.47 -18.14
C GLN A 153 -0.27 12.50 -17.10
N ARG A 154 0.51 11.51 -16.66
CA ARG A 154 0.07 10.49 -15.71
C ARG A 154 -0.09 10.98 -14.27
N TRP A 155 0.37 12.18 -13.94
CA TRP A 155 0.28 12.74 -12.60
C TRP A 155 -1.14 13.14 -12.23
N SER A 156 -1.49 12.98 -10.95
CA SER A 156 -2.82 13.27 -10.41
C SER A 156 -3.24 14.72 -10.68
N CYS A 157 -2.32 15.69 -10.52
CA CYS A 157 -2.58 17.10 -10.80
C CYS A 157 -2.90 17.35 -12.29
N ALA A 158 -2.19 16.70 -13.22
CA ALA A 158 -2.48 16.83 -14.65
C ALA A 158 -3.86 16.25 -15.00
N HIS A 159 -4.21 15.09 -14.46
CA HIS A 159 -5.55 14.50 -14.64
C HIS A 159 -6.66 15.40 -14.10
N PHE A 160 -6.48 15.93 -12.87
CA PHE A 160 -7.50 16.78 -12.27
C PHE A 160 -7.64 18.12 -13.01
N TYR A 161 -6.51 18.74 -13.36
CA TYR A 161 -6.53 19.99 -14.12
C TYR A 161 -7.13 19.81 -15.52
N GLN A 162 -6.89 18.68 -16.18
CA GLN A 162 -7.58 18.36 -17.43
C GLN A 162 -9.10 18.33 -17.26
N SER A 163 -9.59 17.72 -16.19
CA SER A 163 -11.03 17.70 -15.90
C SER A 163 -11.60 19.08 -15.64
N VAL A 164 -10.81 19.99 -15.05
CA VAL A 164 -11.18 21.41 -14.90
C VAL A 164 -11.28 22.10 -16.27
N LEU A 165 -10.28 21.89 -17.15
CA LEU A 165 -10.28 22.44 -18.52
C LEU A 165 -11.45 21.93 -19.34
N ASP A 166 -11.79 20.66 -19.21
CA ASP A 166 -12.88 19.99 -19.93
C ASP A 166 -14.27 20.29 -19.29
N LYS A 167 -14.29 20.99 -18.15
CA LYS A 167 -15.52 21.33 -17.40
C LYS A 167 -16.33 20.09 -17.03
N GLU A 168 -15.65 19.01 -16.64
CA GLU A 168 -16.34 17.77 -16.26
C GLU A 168 -17.26 18.01 -15.03
N GLU A 169 -18.47 17.44 -15.07
CA GLU A 169 -19.54 17.69 -14.10
C GLU A 169 -19.19 17.29 -12.66
N TYR A 170 -18.23 16.39 -12.49
CA TYR A 170 -17.82 15.94 -11.17
C TYR A 170 -16.90 16.95 -10.44
N VAL A 171 -16.19 17.82 -11.17
CA VAL A 171 -15.21 18.76 -10.61
C VAL A 171 -15.78 19.60 -9.47
N PRO A 172 -16.92 20.29 -9.63
CA PRO A 172 -17.47 21.12 -8.54
C PRO A 172 -17.98 20.30 -7.34
N LYS A 173 -18.19 18.99 -7.50
CA LYS A 173 -18.63 18.08 -6.44
C LYS A 173 -17.46 17.46 -5.69
N THR A 174 -16.24 17.56 -6.24
CA THR A 174 -15.05 16.94 -5.66
C THR A 174 -14.68 17.60 -4.34
N LYS A 175 -14.54 16.78 -3.30
CA LYS A 175 -14.08 17.19 -1.97
C LYS A 175 -12.73 16.57 -1.61
N LYS A 176 -12.40 15.43 -2.23
CA LYS A 176 -11.17 14.69 -1.98
C LYS A 176 -10.61 14.17 -3.28
N VAL A 177 -9.33 14.40 -3.49
CA VAL A 177 -8.53 13.79 -4.56
C VAL A 177 -7.44 12.93 -3.90
N THR A 178 -7.21 11.74 -4.40
CA THR A 178 -6.19 10.84 -3.86
C THR A 178 -5.67 9.89 -4.96
N THR A 179 -4.59 9.19 -4.63
CA THR A 179 -4.05 8.07 -5.41
C THR A 179 -4.66 6.75 -4.93
N LEU A 180 -4.36 5.65 -5.62
CA LEU A 180 -4.79 4.32 -5.17
C LEU A 180 -4.20 3.97 -3.79
N ALA A 181 -2.91 4.23 -3.55
CA ALA A 181 -2.30 3.98 -2.24
C ALA A 181 -2.93 4.83 -1.14
N GLY A 182 -3.17 6.12 -1.39
CA GLY A 182 -3.85 7.00 -0.45
C GLY A 182 -5.29 6.57 -0.15
N TYR A 183 -6.01 6.05 -1.15
CA TYR A 183 -7.34 5.48 -0.95
C TYR A 183 -7.31 4.25 -0.03
N ILE A 184 -6.41 3.30 -0.28
CA ILE A 184 -6.28 2.10 0.55
C ILE A 184 -5.83 2.46 1.97
N HIS A 185 -4.87 3.40 2.10
CA HIS A 185 -4.47 3.91 3.41
C HIS A 185 -5.68 4.46 4.19
N PHE A 186 -6.49 5.29 3.55
CA PHE A 186 -7.72 5.83 4.16
C PHE A 186 -8.70 4.73 4.58
N MET A 187 -8.92 3.72 3.73
CA MET A 187 -9.82 2.60 4.02
C MET A 187 -9.37 1.78 5.25
N LEU A 188 -8.07 1.67 5.48
CA LEU A 188 -7.50 0.88 6.57
C LEU A 188 -7.33 1.67 7.88
N SER A 189 -7.04 2.97 7.79
CA SER A 189 -6.71 3.80 8.95
C SER A 189 -7.81 4.80 9.33
N GLY A 190 -8.70 5.17 8.40
CA GLY A 190 -9.60 6.31 8.52
C GLY A 190 -8.91 7.66 8.29
N GLU A 191 -7.59 7.69 8.11
CA GLU A 191 -6.78 8.89 7.96
C GLU A 191 -6.68 9.30 6.48
N ASN A 192 -7.03 10.56 6.18
CA ASN A 192 -6.93 11.09 4.83
C ASN A 192 -5.53 11.69 4.59
N ALA A 193 -4.58 10.85 4.23
CA ALA A 193 -3.21 11.25 3.94
C ALA A 193 -2.71 10.58 2.63
N VAL A 194 -1.80 11.25 1.95
CA VAL A 194 -1.03 10.72 0.83
C VAL A 194 0.45 10.88 1.11
N GLY A 195 1.26 9.96 0.62
CA GLY A 195 2.71 10.07 0.71
C GLY A 195 3.22 11.28 -0.08
N ILE A 196 4.28 11.93 0.41
CA ILE A 196 4.88 13.09 -0.25
C ILE A 196 5.35 12.79 -1.69
N GLY A 197 5.65 11.54 -1.99
CA GLY A 197 6.03 11.10 -3.34
C GLY A 197 4.84 10.84 -4.29
N GLU A 198 3.61 11.00 -3.79
CA GLU A 198 2.37 10.80 -4.54
C GLU A 198 1.53 12.07 -4.66
N ALA A 199 1.90 13.10 -3.93
CA ALA A 199 1.20 14.38 -3.90
C ALA A 199 1.46 15.21 -5.16
#